data_e9a254b86ee20651a0a63bafe0918c6a
#
_entry.id   e9a254b86ee20651a0a63bafe0918c6a
#
_cell.length_a   1.000
_cell.length_b   1.000
_cell.length_c   1.000
_cell.angle_alpha   90.00
_cell.angle_beta   90.00
_cell.angle_gamma   90.00
#
_symmetry.space_group_name_H-M   'P 1'
#
loop_
_entity.id
_entity.type
_entity.pdbx_description
1 polymer ?
#
loop_
_entity_poly.entity_id
_entity_poly.type
_entity_poly.pdbx_seq_one_letter_code
_entity_poly.pdbx_strand_id
1 'polypeptide(L)'
;NVVVVSVAGSGKTTSNLHIASFFSNMNILLLTYNSKLKLETREKVQKLGIKNIEVHSYHSFCVKYYNNKCFTDTTIKKIIKNKSKPLKTFNYNLIILDEGQDINYLYYELICKIYSDNININTQLCIFGDKKQSIFDFNGADERFIEYATEIFNFNPSYNWIKCNLPTSFRITYEMSLFINKCLLHYNRIISAKITNNKPRYIICDTFGNDIKSRTLQEIKYYLKKGYKPSDIFVLAPS
;
A
#
# COMPACT_ATOMS: atom_id res chain seq x y z
N ASN A 1 5.60 -18.00 -3.76
CA ASN A 1 5.54 -16.64 -3.22
C ASN A 1 5.69 -15.61 -4.34
N VAL A 2 5.11 -14.42 -4.19
CA VAL A 2 5.13 -13.39 -5.25
C VAL A 2 5.43 -12.01 -4.65
N VAL A 3 6.32 -11.27 -5.29
CA VAL A 3 6.51 -9.83 -5.05
C VAL A 3 6.00 -9.06 -6.27
N VAL A 4 5.13 -8.10 -6.04
CA VAL A 4 4.53 -7.26 -7.08
C VAL A 4 5.01 -5.82 -6.91
N VAL A 5 5.98 -5.42 -7.71
CA VAL A 5 6.45 -4.04 -7.77
C VAL A 5 5.48 -3.25 -8.63
N SER A 6 4.87 -2.24 -8.07
CA SER A 6 3.77 -1.50 -8.69
C SER A 6 4.08 -0.01 -8.79
N VAL A 7 3.33 0.71 -9.60
CA VAL A 7 3.36 2.17 -9.64
C VAL A 7 2.06 2.75 -9.07
N ALA A 8 2.06 4.03 -8.75
CA ALA A 8 0.87 4.73 -8.26
C ALA A 8 -0.30 4.55 -9.25
N GLY A 9 -1.46 4.13 -8.73
CA GLY A 9 -2.66 3.95 -9.56
C GLY A 9 -2.63 2.75 -10.51
N SER A 10 -1.75 1.77 -10.29
CA SER A 10 -1.65 0.54 -11.11
C SER A 10 -2.74 -0.50 -10.84
N GLY A 11 -3.60 -0.26 -9.84
CA GLY A 11 -4.68 -1.19 -9.52
C GLY A 11 -4.31 -2.27 -8.48
N LYS A 12 -3.34 -2.05 -7.58
CA LYS A 12 -2.98 -2.99 -6.49
C LYS A 12 -4.20 -3.60 -5.81
N THR A 13 -5.07 -2.75 -5.25
CA THR A 13 -6.29 -3.21 -4.55
C THR A 13 -7.20 -4.03 -5.46
N THR A 14 -7.34 -3.64 -6.72
CA THR A 14 -8.12 -4.41 -7.71
C THR A 14 -7.50 -5.77 -7.96
N SER A 15 -6.18 -5.84 -8.10
CA SER A 15 -5.45 -7.11 -8.24
C SER A 15 -5.64 -8.03 -7.04
N ASN A 16 -5.59 -7.49 -5.82
CA ASN A 16 -5.86 -8.26 -4.58
C ASN A 16 -7.25 -8.90 -4.59
N LEU A 17 -8.26 -8.15 -5.06
CA LEU A 17 -9.65 -8.66 -5.16
C LEU A 17 -9.81 -9.69 -6.29
N HIS A 18 -9.12 -9.50 -7.40
CA HIS A 18 -9.10 -10.50 -8.49
C HIS A 18 -8.43 -11.80 -8.06
N ILE A 19 -7.31 -11.74 -7.31
CA ILE A 19 -6.66 -12.92 -6.74
C ILE A 19 -7.66 -13.67 -5.85
N ALA A 20 -8.36 -12.97 -4.96
CA ALA A 20 -9.34 -13.60 -4.07
C ALA A 20 -10.52 -14.22 -4.83
N SER A 21 -10.99 -13.55 -5.87
CA SER A 21 -12.07 -14.06 -6.72
C SER A 21 -11.65 -15.28 -7.54
N PHE A 22 -10.42 -15.26 -8.08
CA PHE A 22 -9.88 -16.35 -8.90
C PHE A 22 -9.60 -17.61 -8.08
N PHE A 23 -9.00 -17.44 -6.90
CA PHE A 23 -8.69 -18.54 -5.97
C PHE A 23 -9.79 -18.70 -4.89
N SER A 24 -11.03 -18.88 -5.32
CA SER A 24 -12.20 -18.91 -4.44
C SER A 24 -12.19 -20.03 -3.39
N ASN A 25 -11.38 -21.06 -3.59
CA ASN A 25 -11.17 -22.19 -2.66
C ASN A 25 -10.05 -21.93 -1.61
N MET A 26 -9.32 -20.81 -1.72
CA MET A 26 -8.28 -20.44 -0.77
C MET A 26 -8.83 -19.48 0.29
N ASN A 27 -8.45 -19.67 1.54
CA ASN A 27 -8.64 -18.67 2.59
C ASN A 27 -7.50 -17.63 2.52
N ILE A 28 -7.84 -16.39 2.33
CA ILE A 28 -6.89 -15.30 2.08
C ILE A 28 -6.94 -14.29 3.22
N LEU A 29 -5.77 -13.93 3.75
CA LEU A 29 -5.59 -12.77 4.63
C LEU A 29 -4.99 -11.62 3.84
N LEU A 30 -5.64 -10.47 3.83
CA LEU A 30 -5.06 -9.22 3.32
C LEU A 30 -4.76 -8.29 4.49
N LEU A 31 -3.48 -8.00 4.68
CA LEU A 31 -2.99 -7.00 5.63
C LEU A 31 -2.68 -5.69 4.92
N THR A 32 -3.21 -4.59 5.44
CA THR A 32 -2.97 -3.24 4.92
C THR A 32 -2.53 -2.30 6.04
N TYR A 33 -1.77 -1.26 5.67
CA TYR A 33 -1.17 -0.35 6.64
C TYR A 33 -2.21 0.44 7.44
N ASN A 34 -3.21 1.04 6.79
CA ASN A 34 -4.10 1.97 7.47
C ASN A 34 -5.58 1.54 7.49
N SER A 35 -6.33 2.11 8.47
CA SER A 35 -7.73 1.77 8.69
C SER A 35 -8.66 2.23 7.58
N LYS A 36 -8.36 3.34 6.90
CA LYS A 36 -9.19 3.85 5.81
C LYS A 36 -9.14 2.89 4.61
N LEU A 37 -7.93 2.50 4.21
CA LEU A 37 -7.74 1.54 3.10
C LEU A 37 -8.39 0.19 3.41
N LYS A 38 -8.29 -0.28 4.67
CA LYS A 38 -9.00 -1.48 5.13
C LYS A 38 -10.52 -1.37 4.92
N LEU A 39 -11.13 -0.26 5.33
CA LEU A 39 -12.59 -0.07 5.22
C LEU A 39 -13.01 -0.02 3.74
N GLU A 40 -12.34 0.79 2.93
CA GLU A 40 -12.61 0.88 1.49
C GLU A 40 -12.48 -0.47 0.78
N THR A 41 -11.49 -1.28 1.18
CA THR A 41 -11.29 -2.62 0.61
C THR A 41 -12.39 -3.58 1.05
N ARG A 42 -12.81 -3.54 2.33
CA ARG A 42 -13.93 -4.35 2.83
C ARG A 42 -15.25 -4.04 2.12
N GLU A 43 -15.53 -2.77 1.87
CA GLU A 43 -16.71 -2.37 1.09
C GLU A 43 -16.70 -2.96 -0.32
N LYS A 44 -15.53 -2.95 -0.98
CA LYS A 44 -15.37 -3.56 -2.31
C LYS A 44 -15.54 -5.08 -2.26
N VAL A 45 -14.95 -5.75 -1.27
CA VAL A 45 -15.11 -7.20 -1.02
C VAL A 45 -16.59 -7.55 -0.89
N GLN A 46 -17.32 -6.79 -0.07
CA GLN A 46 -18.77 -6.98 0.13
C GLN A 46 -19.56 -6.76 -1.15
N LYS A 47 -19.30 -5.65 -1.87
CA LYS A 47 -19.98 -5.33 -3.14
C LYS A 47 -19.76 -6.39 -4.22
N LEU A 48 -18.59 -7.03 -4.23
CA LEU A 48 -18.24 -8.08 -5.19
C LEU A 48 -18.65 -9.48 -4.72
N GLY A 49 -19.21 -9.62 -3.52
CA GLY A 49 -19.63 -10.91 -2.97
C GLY A 49 -18.49 -11.90 -2.69
N ILE A 50 -17.24 -11.42 -2.52
CA ILE A 50 -16.07 -12.26 -2.25
C ILE A 50 -16.12 -12.73 -0.80
N LYS A 51 -16.10 -14.04 -0.54
CA LYS A 51 -16.31 -14.61 0.80
C LYS A 51 -15.05 -15.20 1.43
N ASN A 52 -14.00 -15.40 0.66
CA ASN A 52 -12.80 -16.13 1.04
C ASN A 52 -11.61 -15.23 1.40
N ILE A 53 -11.84 -13.93 1.59
CA ILE A 53 -10.80 -12.96 1.97
C ILE A 53 -11.18 -12.22 3.26
N GLU A 54 -10.24 -12.17 4.20
CA GLU A 54 -10.31 -11.31 5.37
C GLU A 54 -9.37 -10.12 5.20
N VAL A 55 -9.90 -8.91 5.37
CA VAL A 55 -9.12 -7.66 5.23
C VAL A 55 -8.93 -7.01 6.59
N HIS A 56 -7.69 -6.80 6.99
CA HIS A 56 -7.31 -6.24 8.28
C HIS A 56 -6.20 -5.20 8.15
N SER A 57 -6.19 -4.21 9.06
CA SER A 57 -4.96 -3.54 9.45
C SER A 57 -4.24 -4.38 10.51
N TYR A 58 -2.96 -4.15 10.75
CA TYR A 58 -2.18 -4.88 11.74
C TYR A 58 -2.86 -4.88 13.13
N HIS A 59 -3.30 -3.73 13.60
CA HIS A 59 -4.06 -3.62 14.86
C HIS A 59 -5.38 -4.39 14.82
N SER A 60 -6.18 -4.25 13.74
CA SER A 60 -7.47 -4.93 13.67
C SER A 60 -7.36 -6.45 13.58
N PHE A 61 -6.27 -6.96 13.04
CA PHE A 61 -5.96 -8.39 13.10
C PHE A 61 -5.65 -8.81 14.53
N CYS A 62 -4.80 -8.06 15.21
CA CYS A 62 -4.49 -8.33 16.62
C CYS A 62 -5.71 -8.25 17.53
N VAL A 63 -6.61 -7.28 17.30
CA VAL A 63 -7.90 -7.19 18.04
C VAL A 63 -8.73 -8.46 17.87
N LYS A 64 -8.78 -9.00 16.65
CA LYS A 64 -9.59 -10.19 16.36
C LYS A 64 -8.98 -11.48 16.92
N TYR A 65 -7.65 -11.60 16.86
CA TYR A 65 -6.99 -12.89 17.07
C TYR A 65 -6.10 -12.99 18.31
N TYR A 66 -5.65 -11.88 18.90
CA TYR A 66 -4.71 -11.93 20.03
C TYR A 66 -5.20 -11.21 21.28
N ASN A 67 -5.75 -10.00 21.14
CA ASN A 67 -6.15 -9.18 22.27
C ASN A 67 -7.19 -8.16 21.82
N ASN A 68 -8.42 -8.26 22.31
CA ASN A 68 -9.54 -7.39 21.95
C ASN A 68 -9.33 -5.89 22.27
N LYS A 69 -8.27 -5.52 23.02
CA LYS A 69 -7.85 -4.15 23.33
C LYS A 69 -6.57 -3.73 22.59
N CYS A 70 -6.21 -4.40 21.47
CA CYS A 70 -4.99 -4.10 20.72
C CYS A 70 -5.18 -2.89 19.78
N PHE A 71 -5.18 -1.67 20.34
CA PHE A 71 -5.36 -0.44 19.57
C PHE A 71 -4.07 0.37 19.37
N THR A 72 -2.94 -0.09 19.94
CA THR A 72 -1.66 0.63 19.92
C THR A 72 -0.50 -0.30 19.61
N ASP A 73 0.58 0.26 19.05
CA ASP A 73 1.84 -0.45 18.80
C ASP A 73 2.43 -1.06 20.07
N THR A 74 2.25 -0.39 21.22
CA THR A 74 2.69 -0.92 22.53
C THR A 74 2.02 -2.26 22.85
N THR A 75 0.74 -2.43 22.47
CA THR A 75 0.04 -3.70 22.68
C THR A 75 0.54 -4.77 21.72
N ILE A 76 0.82 -4.42 20.46
CA ILE A 76 1.46 -5.34 19.51
C ILE A 76 2.81 -5.81 20.04
N LYS A 77 3.67 -4.89 20.51
CA LYS A 77 4.96 -5.23 21.14
C LYS A 77 4.80 -6.23 22.30
N LYS A 78 3.77 -6.06 23.14
CA LYS A 78 3.49 -7.01 24.24
C LYS A 78 3.07 -8.38 23.72
N ILE A 79 2.22 -8.46 22.68
CA ILE A 79 1.80 -9.71 22.04
C ILE A 79 3.01 -10.49 21.53
N ILE A 80 3.94 -9.80 20.84
CA ILE A 80 5.15 -10.40 20.28
C ILE A 80 6.09 -10.84 21.41
N LYS A 81 6.45 -9.92 22.32
CA LYS A 81 7.38 -10.19 23.43
C LYS A 81 6.93 -11.37 24.29
N ASN A 82 5.64 -11.43 24.62
CA ASN A 82 5.07 -12.49 25.47
C ASN A 82 4.76 -13.77 24.70
N LYS A 83 5.05 -13.82 23.39
CA LYS A 83 4.70 -14.94 22.51
C LYS A 83 3.24 -15.39 22.68
N SER A 84 2.34 -14.38 22.81
CA SER A 84 0.92 -14.63 23.09
C SER A 84 0.32 -15.58 22.06
N LYS A 85 -0.40 -16.61 22.53
CA LYS A 85 -1.12 -17.51 21.63
C LYS A 85 -2.37 -16.82 21.07
N PRO A 86 -2.80 -17.17 19.85
CA PRO A 86 -4.06 -16.67 19.32
C PRO A 86 -5.25 -17.08 20.19
N LEU A 87 -6.22 -16.20 20.38
CA LEU A 87 -7.49 -16.46 21.07
C LEU A 87 -8.36 -17.47 20.33
N LYS A 88 -8.18 -17.53 19.02
CA LYS A 88 -8.79 -18.51 18.12
C LYS A 88 -7.83 -18.82 16.99
N THR A 89 -7.86 -20.05 16.54
CA THR A 89 -7.04 -20.51 15.42
C THR A 89 -7.45 -19.83 14.10
N PHE A 90 -6.51 -19.67 13.19
CA PHE A 90 -6.74 -19.22 11.83
C PHE A 90 -5.96 -20.09 10.85
N ASN A 91 -6.50 -20.19 9.63
CA ASN A 91 -5.99 -21.08 8.59
C ASN A 91 -6.07 -20.37 7.24
N TYR A 92 -4.99 -19.70 6.84
CA TYR A 92 -4.90 -19.00 5.57
C TYR A 92 -3.97 -19.74 4.61
N ASN A 93 -4.40 -19.87 3.36
CA ASN A 93 -3.59 -20.43 2.28
C ASN A 93 -2.66 -19.36 1.67
N LEU A 94 -3.11 -18.10 1.71
CA LEU A 94 -2.38 -16.96 1.16
C LEU A 94 -2.46 -15.78 2.13
N ILE A 95 -1.32 -15.15 2.40
CA ILE A 95 -1.24 -13.88 3.10
C ILE A 95 -0.77 -12.83 2.09
N ILE A 96 -1.58 -11.80 1.90
CA ILE A 96 -1.27 -10.65 1.04
C ILE A 96 -0.87 -9.47 1.94
N LEU A 97 0.30 -8.91 1.67
CA LEU A 97 0.78 -7.68 2.30
C LEU A 97 0.63 -6.55 1.30
N ASP A 98 -0.26 -5.59 1.57
CA ASP A 98 -0.44 -4.40 0.76
C ASP A 98 0.38 -3.24 1.30
N GLU A 99 0.92 -2.40 0.41
CA GLU A 99 1.83 -1.29 0.72
C GLU A 99 3.09 -1.75 1.47
N GLY A 100 3.80 -2.72 0.93
CA GLY A 100 4.99 -3.32 1.54
C GLY A 100 6.09 -2.33 1.90
N GLN A 101 6.18 -1.17 1.21
CA GLN A 101 7.12 -0.10 1.54
C GLN A 101 6.79 0.63 2.85
N ASP A 102 5.56 0.48 3.37
CA ASP A 102 5.13 1.13 4.63
C ASP A 102 5.28 0.20 5.84
N ILE A 103 5.80 -1.01 5.65
CA ILE A 103 6.09 -1.95 6.74
C ILE A 103 7.23 -1.39 7.59
N ASN A 104 7.07 -1.38 8.91
CA ASN A 104 8.13 -1.14 9.87
C ASN A 104 8.55 -2.44 10.56
N TYR A 105 9.64 -2.39 11.35
CA TYR A 105 10.17 -3.56 12.02
C TYR A 105 9.16 -4.24 12.95
N LEU A 106 8.33 -3.48 13.65
CA LEU A 106 7.29 -4.03 14.54
C LEU A 106 6.24 -4.83 13.76
N TYR A 107 5.80 -4.31 12.60
CA TYR A 107 4.83 -5.01 11.77
C TYR A 107 5.44 -6.22 11.08
N TYR A 108 6.72 -6.16 10.72
CA TYR A 108 7.47 -7.33 10.26
C TYR A 108 7.50 -8.44 11.31
N GLU A 109 7.86 -8.15 12.57
CA GLU A 109 7.82 -9.13 13.65
C GLU A 109 6.41 -9.72 13.85
N LEU A 110 5.37 -8.88 13.73
CA LEU A 110 3.98 -9.34 13.79
C LEU A 110 3.64 -10.26 12.60
N ILE A 111 4.09 -9.95 11.39
CA ILE A 111 3.90 -10.80 10.21
C ILE A 111 4.57 -12.15 10.42
N CYS A 112 5.80 -12.18 10.94
CA CYS A 112 6.50 -13.42 11.29
C CYS A 112 5.67 -14.26 12.28
N LYS A 113 5.12 -13.60 13.30
CA LYS A 113 4.28 -14.26 14.29
C LYS A 113 2.98 -14.80 13.67
N ILE A 114 2.29 -14.00 12.84
CA ILE A 114 1.07 -14.43 12.13
C ILE A 114 1.37 -15.65 11.25
N TYR A 115 2.48 -15.62 10.51
CA TYR A 115 2.89 -16.73 9.66
C TYR A 115 3.17 -18.01 10.50
N SER A 116 3.87 -17.86 11.62
CA SER A 116 4.19 -18.98 12.54
C SER A 116 2.96 -19.55 13.24
N ASP A 117 1.98 -18.71 13.61
CA ASP A 117 0.76 -19.13 14.31
C ASP A 117 -0.32 -19.66 13.35
N ASN A 118 -0.14 -19.50 12.04
CA ASN A 118 -1.07 -19.99 11.04
C ASN A 118 -1.01 -21.52 10.95
N ILE A 119 -2.18 -22.17 11.00
CA ILE A 119 -2.23 -23.64 10.99
C ILE A 119 -1.72 -24.21 9.67
N ASN A 120 -1.94 -23.51 8.56
CA ASN A 120 -1.52 -23.96 7.25
C ASN A 120 0.00 -23.82 7.07
N ILE A 121 0.71 -24.93 7.10
CA ILE A 121 2.17 -24.97 6.90
C ILE A 121 2.59 -24.63 5.45
N ASN A 122 1.64 -24.69 4.51
CA ASN A 122 1.85 -24.40 3.08
C ASN A 122 1.39 -22.99 2.70
N THR A 123 1.38 -22.08 3.66
CA THR A 123 0.98 -20.67 3.42
C THR A 123 1.93 -19.97 2.46
N GLN A 124 1.36 -19.36 1.44
CA GLN A 124 2.09 -18.53 0.49
C GLN A 124 2.00 -17.05 0.85
N LEU A 125 2.95 -16.27 0.34
CA LEU A 125 3.01 -14.83 0.51
C LEU A 125 2.87 -14.12 -0.84
N CYS A 126 2.12 -13.02 -0.84
CA CYS A 126 2.05 -12.09 -1.96
C CYS A 126 2.25 -10.66 -1.42
N ILE A 127 3.30 -9.98 -1.86
CA ILE A 127 3.67 -8.66 -1.33
C ILE A 127 3.53 -7.62 -2.44
N PHE A 128 2.64 -6.65 -2.24
CA PHE A 128 2.45 -5.51 -3.14
C PHE A 128 3.09 -4.27 -2.55
N GLY A 129 3.80 -3.51 -3.38
CA GLY A 129 4.36 -2.25 -2.93
C GLY A 129 4.97 -1.41 -4.04
N ASP A 130 5.35 -0.18 -3.66
CA ASP A 130 6.02 0.78 -4.49
C ASP A 130 7.08 1.53 -3.68
N LYS A 131 8.35 1.17 -3.81
CA LYS A 131 9.44 1.84 -3.08
C LYS A 131 9.51 3.36 -3.33
N LYS A 132 8.95 3.86 -4.44
CA LYS A 132 8.89 5.29 -4.73
C LYS A 132 7.70 6.01 -4.08
N GLN A 133 6.87 5.29 -3.35
CA GLN A 133 5.78 5.83 -2.53
C GLN A 133 6.05 5.69 -1.02
N SER A 134 7.26 5.37 -0.60
CA SER A 134 7.67 5.39 0.80
C SER A 134 7.68 6.84 1.29
N ILE A 135 6.69 7.20 2.10
CA ILE A 135 6.50 8.54 2.68
C ILE A 135 6.35 8.50 4.19
N PHE A 136 6.47 7.33 4.81
CA PHE A 136 6.27 7.11 6.25
C PHE A 136 7.58 6.75 6.98
N ASP A 137 8.74 7.11 6.43
CA ASP A 137 10.05 6.87 7.04
C ASP A 137 10.13 7.46 8.46
N PHE A 138 9.47 8.60 8.70
CA PHE A 138 9.36 9.20 10.03
C PHE A 138 8.59 8.34 11.04
N ASN A 139 7.78 7.38 10.59
CA ASN A 139 7.10 6.36 11.41
C ASN A 139 7.87 5.03 11.43
N GLY A 140 9.12 4.99 10.94
CA GLY A 140 9.95 3.81 10.88
C GLY A 140 9.58 2.84 9.76
N ALA A 141 8.80 3.28 8.76
CA ALA A 141 8.61 2.52 7.53
C ALA A 141 9.95 2.32 6.80
N ASP A 142 10.11 1.18 6.15
CA ASP A 142 11.38 0.82 5.55
C ASP A 142 11.14 0.16 4.19
N GLU A 143 11.55 0.84 3.12
CA GLU A 143 11.37 0.36 1.75
C GLU A 143 12.10 -0.97 1.46
N ARG A 144 13.05 -1.35 2.31
CA ARG A 144 13.76 -2.64 2.20
C ARG A 144 12.81 -3.82 2.30
N PHE A 145 11.67 -3.69 3.00
CA PHE A 145 10.66 -4.74 3.08
C PHE A 145 9.98 -5.05 1.73
N ILE A 146 10.03 -4.15 0.76
CA ILE A 146 9.59 -4.45 -0.60
C ILE A 146 10.78 -4.70 -1.53
N GLU A 147 11.91 -4.03 -1.34
CA GLU A 147 13.09 -4.15 -2.19
C GLU A 147 13.76 -5.51 -2.04
N TYR A 148 13.93 -5.98 -0.80
CA TYR A 148 14.54 -7.27 -0.43
C TYR A 148 13.50 -8.26 0.11
N ALA A 149 12.26 -8.15 -0.38
CA ALA A 149 11.16 -8.98 0.12
C ALA A 149 11.43 -10.48 0.00
N THR A 150 12.08 -10.90 -1.05
CA THR A 150 12.41 -12.31 -1.32
C THR A 150 13.37 -12.91 -0.30
N GLU A 151 14.24 -12.09 0.25
CA GLU A 151 15.23 -12.46 1.27
C GLU A 151 14.64 -12.36 2.67
N ILE A 152 13.94 -11.22 2.94
CA ILE A 152 13.41 -10.90 4.27
C ILE A 152 12.24 -11.82 4.66
N PHE A 153 11.32 -12.10 3.72
CA PHE A 153 10.14 -12.93 3.97
C PHE A 153 10.31 -14.38 3.53
N ASN A 154 11.54 -14.86 3.45
CA ASN A 154 11.82 -16.26 3.10
C ASN A 154 11.53 -17.21 4.27
N PHE A 155 10.28 -17.24 4.73
CA PHE A 155 9.85 -18.07 5.87
C PHE A 155 9.82 -19.58 5.54
N ASN A 156 9.67 -19.94 4.27
CA ASN A 156 9.75 -21.30 3.81
C ASN A 156 10.63 -21.39 2.57
N PRO A 157 11.90 -21.87 2.70
CA PRO A 157 12.86 -21.96 1.59
C PRO A 157 12.41 -22.90 0.45
N SER A 158 11.44 -23.77 0.68
CA SER A 158 10.89 -24.65 -0.37
C SER A 158 10.07 -23.91 -1.42
N TYR A 159 9.68 -22.66 -1.15
CA TYR A 159 8.91 -21.86 -2.08
C TYR A 159 9.77 -20.87 -2.84
N ASN A 160 9.75 -21.00 -4.15
CA ASN A 160 10.37 -20.01 -5.03
C ASN A 160 9.62 -18.68 -4.99
N TRP A 161 10.35 -17.59 -5.17
CA TRP A 161 9.80 -16.26 -5.32
C TRP A 161 9.73 -15.84 -6.80
N ILE A 162 8.60 -15.29 -7.19
CA ILE A 162 8.38 -14.69 -8.51
C ILE A 162 8.26 -13.18 -8.32
N LYS A 163 9.01 -12.40 -9.11
CA LYS A 163 8.91 -10.93 -9.16
C LYS A 163 8.03 -10.53 -10.35
N CYS A 164 6.97 -9.79 -10.08
CA CYS A 164 6.04 -9.24 -11.06
C CYS A 164 6.07 -7.71 -11.04
N ASN A 165 5.72 -7.08 -12.16
CA ASN A 165 5.64 -5.63 -12.26
C ASN A 165 4.25 -5.20 -12.71
N LEU A 166 3.72 -4.12 -12.10
CA LEU A 166 2.53 -3.40 -12.54
C LEU A 166 2.93 -1.97 -12.94
N PRO A 167 3.50 -1.78 -14.15
CA PRO A 167 4.02 -0.47 -14.56
C PRO A 167 2.95 0.46 -15.12
N THR A 168 1.75 -0.06 -15.43
CA THR A 168 0.68 0.72 -16.06
C THR A 168 -0.16 1.41 -15.00
N SER A 169 -0.23 2.75 -15.06
CA SER A 169 -1.08 3.56 -14.20
C SER A 169 -2.39 3.92 -14.90
N PHE A 170 -3.50 3.69 -14.22
CA PHE A 170 -4.85 4.12 -14.62
C PHE A 170 -5.24 5.47 -13.98
N ARG A 171 -4.36 6.03 -13.17
CA ARG A 171 -4.57 7.31 -12.46
C ARG A 171 -3.69 8.42 -13.03
N ILE A 172 -2.41 8.16 -13.21
CA ILE A 172 -1.44 9.11 -13.72
C ILE A 172 -1.63 9.25 -15.23
N THR A 173 -1.77 10.49 -15.73
CA THR A 173 -1.93 10.75 -17.15
C THR A 173 -0.61 10.61 -17.90
N TYR A 174 -0.67 10.50 -19.22
CA TYR A 174 0.51 10.39 -20.08
C TYR A 174 1.47 11.58 -19.87
N GLU A 175 0.93 12.78 -19.82
CA GLU A 175 1.70 14.01 -19.64
C GLU A 175 2.39 14.06 -18.27
N MET A 176 1.69 13.61 -17.21
CA MET A 176 2.27 13.48 -15.88
C MET A 176 3.32 12.38 -15.83
N SER A 177 3.08 11.24 -16.49
CA SER A 177 4.03 10.13 -16.53
C SER A 177 5.33 10.53 -17.25
N LEU A 178 5.24 11.29 -18.34
CA LEU A 178 6.40 11.84 -19.03
C LEU A 178 7.22 12.78 -18.12
N PHE A 179 6.53 13.68 -17.41
CA PHE A 179 7.19 14.57 -16.46
C PHE A 179 7.90 13.79 -15.35
N ILE A 180 7.21 12.83 -14.71
CA ILE A 180 7.79 12.02 -13.64
C ILE A 180 8.98 11.20 -14.16
N ASN A 181 8.81 10.49 -15.26
CA ASN A 181 9.86 9.63 -15.81
C ASN A 181 11.10 10.42 -16.23
N LYS A 182 10.91 11.54 -16.93
CA LYS A 182 12.03 12.31 -17.49
C LYS A 182 12.67 13.28 -16.50
N CYS A 183 11.84 13.98 -15.71
CA CYS A 183 12.33 15.08 -14.87
C CYS A 183 12.63 14.66 -13.43
N LEU A 184 11.99 13.62 -12.91
CA LEU A 184 12.16 13.19 -11.53
C LEU A 184 12.92 11.87 -11.40
N LEU A 185 12.59 10.88 -12.23
CA LEU A 185 13.19 9.55 -12.12
C LEU A 185 14.39 9.34 -13.06
N HIS A 186 14.45 10.08 -14.18
CA HIS A 186 15.44 9.94 -15.25
C HIS A 186 15.45 8.57 -15.95
N TYR A 187 14.37 7.79 -15.80
CA TYR A 187 14.14 6.53 -16.52
C TYR A 187 12.65 6.24 -16.67
N ASN A 188 12.31 5.39 -17.66
CA ASN A 188 10.94 5.04 -17.94
C ASN A 188 10.45 3.96 -16.94
N ARG A 189 9.59 4.37 -16.01
CA ARG A 189 9.00 3.50 -15.00
C ARG A 189 7.48 3.40 -15.10
N ILE A 190 6.82 4.53 -15.37
CA ILE A 190 5.37 4.64 -15.38
C ILE A 190 4.87 4.65 -16.82
N ILE A 191 4.01 3.68 -17.15
CA ILE A 191 3.24 3.65 -18.39
C ILE A 191 1.85 4.17 -18.05
N SER A 192 1.35 5.16 -18.79
CA SER A 192 0.00 5.67 -18.56
C SER A 192 -1.02 5.01 -19.48
N ALA A 193 -2.15 4.61 -18.90
CA ALA A 193 -3.34 4.19 -19.64
C ALA A 193 -4.28 5.35 -19.99
N LYS A 194 -3.95 6.61 -19.58
CA LYS A 194 -4.84 7.76 -19.69
C LYS A 194 -4.13 8.96 -20.33
N ILE A 195 -4.70 9.50 -21.38
CA ILE A 195 -4.24 10.74 -22.06
C ILE A 195 -5.26 11.85 -21.78
N THR A 196 -4.79 13.02 -21.38
CA THR A 196 -5.67 14.18 -21.09
C THR A 196 -5.29 15.44 -21.82
N ASN A 197 -4.11 15.49 -22.44
CA ASN A 197 -3.52 16.67 -23.04
C ASN A 197 -3.25 17.84 -22.05
N ASN A 198 -3.35 17.57 -20.73
CA ASN A 198 -3.06 18.55 -19.67
C ASN A 198 -1.64 18.34 -19.15
N LYS A 199 -0.73 19.23 -19.54
CA LYS A 199 0.68 19.17 -19.12
C LYS A 199 0.82 19.68 -17.68
N PRO A 200 1.67 19.03 -16.84
CA PRO A 200 2.09 19.61 -15.57
C PRO A 200 2.72 20.98 -15.76
N ARG A 201 2.44 21.90 -14.85
CA ARG A 201 3.04 23.24 -14.84
C ARG A 201 4.10 23.30 -13.75
N TYR A 202 5.30 23.71 -14.13
CA TYR A 202 6.39 23.94 -13.20
C TYR A 202 6.60 25.45 -13.08
N ILE A 203 6.56 25.97 -11.84
CA ILE A 203 6.67 27.41 -11.57
C ILE A 203 7.86 27.63 -10.65
N ILE A 204 8.80 28.46 -11.08
CA ILE A 204 9.94 28.88 -10.29
C ILE A 204 9.53 30.15 -9.54
N CYS A 205 9.64 30.14 -8.22
CA CYS A 205 9.36 31.30 -7.38
C CYS A 205 10.22 31.25 -6.10
N ASP A 206 10.34 32.37 -5.40
CA ASP A 206 10.96 32.41 -4.09
C ASP A 206 10.02 31.69 -3.07
N THR A 207 10.50 30.59 -2.51
CA THR A 207 9.73 29.75 -1.57
C THR A 207 9.66 30.32 -0.16
N PHE A 208 10.51 31.27 0.20
CA PHE A 208 10.56 31.90 1.52
C PHE A 208 9.93 33.28 1.56
N GLY A 209 9.62 33.86 0.42
CA GLY A 209 9.04 35.20 0.27
C GLY A 209 7.51 35.18 0.11
N ASN A 210 6.96 36.39 -0.07
CA ASN A 210 5.53 36.55 -0.38
C ASN A 210 5.16 36.07 -1.79
N ASP A 211 6.13 35.80 -2.66
CA ASP A 211 5.91 35.42 -4.07
C ASP A 211 5.20 34.04 -4.13
N ILE A 212 5.58 33.08 -3.28
CA ILE A 212 4.93 31.77 -3.29
C ILE A 212 3.43 31.84 -2.96
N LYS A 213 3.05 32.71 -2.00
CA LYS A 213 1.63 32.91 -1.64
C LYS A 213 0.84 33.50 -2.81
N SER A 214 1.41 34.51 -3.45
CA SER A 214 0.83 35.14 -4.63
C SER A 214 0.69 34.17 -5.79
N ARG A 215 1.72 33.38 -6.10
CA ARG A 215 1.70 32.37 -7.17
C ARG A 215 0.71 31.26 -6.89
N THR A 216 0.68 30.72 -5.67
CA THR A 216 -0.29 29.70 -5.27
C THR A 216 -1.72 30.19 -5.44
N LEU A 217 -2.04 31.42 -4.99
CA LEU A 217 -3.36 32.00 -5.17
C LEU A 217 -3.71 32.23 -6.64
N GLN A 218 -2.76 32.64 -7.48
CA GLN A 218 -2.97 32.79 -8.92
C GLN A 218 -3.33 31.44 -9.57
N GLU A 219 -2.62 30.36 -9.23
CA GLU A 219 -2.91 29.04 -9.75
C GLU A 219 -4.29 28.54 -9.28
N ILE A 220 -4.64 28.69 -8.01
CA ILE A 220 -5.97 28.34 -7.49
C ILE A 220 -7.06 29.10 -8.28
N LYS A 221 -6.92 30.42 -8.42
CA LYS A 221 -7.87 31.25 -9.19
C LYS A 221 -7.98 30.80 -10.65
N TYR A 222 -6.85 30.41 -11.27
CA TYR A 222 -6.82 29.91 -12.63
C TYR A 222 -7.68 28.63 -12.79
N TYR A 223 -7.54 27.66 -11.88
CA TYR A 223 -8.33 26.43 -11.94
C TYR A 223 -9.79 26.66 -11.61
N LEU A 224 -10.11 27.54 -10.64
CA LEU A 224 -11.50 27.92 -10.34
C LEU A 224 -12.17 28.58 -11.54
N LYS A 225 -11.47 29.48 -12.27
CA LYS A 225 -11.98 30.08 -13.52
C LYS A 225 -12.20 29.03 -14.62
N LYS A 226 -11.49 27.91 -14.60
CA LYS A 226 -11.72 26.78 -15.52
C LYS A 226 -12.88 25.87 -15.12
N GLY A 227 -13.58 26.18 -14.05
CA GLY A 227 -14.76 25.43 -13.58
C GLY A 227 -14.46 24.31 -12.57
N TYR A 228 -13.21 24.20 -12.09
CA TYR A 228 -12.90 23.27 -10.99
C TYR A 228 -13.52 23.79 -9.68
N LYS A 229 -14.02 22.89 -8.85
CA LYS A 229 -14.52 23.24 -7.52
C LYS A 229 -13.38 23.29 -6.51
N PRO A 230 -13.50 24.03 -5.40
CA PRO A 230 -12.48 24.02 -4.33
C PRO A 230 -12.17 22.61 -3.81
N SER A 231 -13.14 21.71 -3.80
CA SER A 231 -12.95 20.29 -3.42
C SER A 231 -12.07 19.48 -4.38
N ASP A 232 -11.84 19.98 -5.58
CA ASP A 232 -11.03 19.32 -6.61
C ASP A 232 -9.55 19.76 -6.55
N ILE A 233 -9.24 20.73 -5.66
CA ILE A 233 -7.94 21.37 -5.57
C ILE A 233 -7.28 21.01 -4.24
N PHE A 234 -6.09 20.42 -4.28
CA PHE A 234 -5.26 20.17 -3.10
C PHE A 234 -4.00 21.02 -3.16
N VAL A 235 -3.68 21.70 -2.06
CA VAL A 235 -2.42 22.41 -1.89
C VAL A 235 -1.59 21.64 -0.88
N LEU A 236 -0.43 21.15 -1.32
CA LEU A 236 0.51 20.42 -0.47
C LEU A 236 1.70 21.31 -0.17
N ALA A 237 2.10 21.37 1.08
CA ALA A 237 3.31 22.05 1.52
C ALA A 237 4.17 21.07 2.34
N PRO A 238 5.51 21.20 2.31
CA PRO A 238 6.36 20.50 3.25
C PRO A 238 6.06 20.98 4.67
N SER A 239 6.07 20.07 5.64
CA SER A 239 5.91 20.35 7.08
C SER A 239 7.20 20.84 7.69
#